data_5720bd4217bd6701dab1a9cd3e0fbc75
#
_entry.id   5720bd4217bd6701dab1a9cd3e0fbc75
#
_cell.length_a   1.000
_cell.length_b   1.000
_cell.length_c   1.000
_cell.angle_alpha   90.00
_cell.angle_beta   90.00
_cell.angle_gamma   90.00
#
_symmetry.space_group_name_H-M   'P 1'
#
loop_
_entity.id
_entity.type
_entity.pdbx_description
1 polymer ?
#
loop_
_entity_poly.entity_id
_entity_poly.type
_entity_poly.pdbx_seq_one_letter_code
_entity_poly.pdbx_strand_id
1 'polypeptide(L)'
;MGYIMRLHILIVLSLLAFVGCNSSVTGPEAPVYELTVDNRLGEPDENGYYRMDMSDYSVGQQSLIRFTAYTNNPEIQFVWWDCTGYWEYNHMGEDFVVPIINHSSYTDANGEANTMFGPHISMVGDTVSVIFGYVDSIHELEYHRIFDVILDE
;
A
#
# COMPACT_ATOMS: atom_id res chain seq x y z
N MET A 1 -5.93 65.52 -28.53
CA MET A 1 -4.86 64.78 -27.83
C MET A 1 -5.37 63.91 -26.66
N GLY A 2 -6.56 64.07 -26.17
CA GLY A 2 -7.08 63.33 -25.00
C GLY A 2 -7.66 61.93 -25.29
N TYR A 3 -8.11 61.65 -26.50
CA TYR A 3 -8.76 60.37 -26.84
C TYR A 3 -7.83 59.18 -26.97
N ILE A 4 -6.61 59.42 -27.52
CA ILE A 4 -5.61 58.34 -27.70
C ILE A 4 -5.06 57.85 -26.36
N MET A 5 -4.87 58.77 -25.40
CA MET A 5 -4.35 58.45 -24.07
C MET A 5 -5.35 57.61 -23.23
N ARG A 6 -6.65 57.85 -23.39
CA ARG A 6 -7.69 57.08 -22.69
C ARG A 6 -7.86 55.66 -23.25
N LEU A 7 -7.62 55.48 -24.55
CA LEU A 7 -7.68 54.16 -25.19
C LEU A 7 -6.53 53.27 -24.74
N HIS A 8 -5.31 53.81 -24.56
CA HIS A 8 -4.13 53.07 -24.09
C HIS A 8 -4.26 52.64 -22.64
N ILE A 9 -4.87 53.46 -21.77
CA ILE A 9 -5.12 53.12 -20.36
C ILE A 9 -6.13 51.97 -20.25
N LEU A 10 -7.19 51.96 -21.07
CA LEU A 10 -8.19 50.90 -21.10
C LEU A 10 -7.59 49.56 -21.61
N ILE A 11 -6.71 49.59 -22.58
CA ILE A 11 -6.04 48.37 -23.10
C ILE A 11 -5.04 47.80 -22.05
N VAL A 12 -4.31 48.67 -21.36
CA VAL A 12 -3.39 48.22 -20.31
C VAL A 12 -4.13 47.63 -19.10
N LEU A 13 -5.26 48.22 -18.71
CA LEU A 13 -6.11 47.69 -17.63
C LEU A 13 -6.78 46.35 -18.01
N SER A 14 -7.16 46.16 -19.27
CA SER A 14 -7.70 44.88 -19.73
C SER A 14 -6.62 43.79 -19.83
N LEU A 15 -5.38 44.12 -20.18
CA LEU A 15 -4.28 43.18 -20.18
C LEU A 15 -3.85 42.74 -18.77
N LEU A 16 -3.94 43.63 -17.77
CA LEU A 16 -3.68 43.30 -16.36
C LEU A 16 -4.74 42.40 -15.73
N ALA A 17 -5.97 42.43 -16.23
CA ALA A 17 -7.04 41.56 -15.76
C ALA A 17 -6.89 40.10 -16.23
N PHE A 18 -6.11 39.83 -17.29
CA PHE A 18 -5.83 38.47 -17.79
C PHE A 18 -4.59 37.82 -17.17
N VAL A 19 -3.75 38.59 -16.47
CA VAL A 19 -2.53 38.02 -15.80
C VAL A 19 -2.82 37.56 -14.38
N GLY A 20 -4.03 37.80 -13.84
CA GLY A 20 -4.39 37.54 -12.45
C GLY A 20 -5.15 36.24 -12.17
N CYS A 21 -5.40 35.36 -13.15
CA CYS A 21 -6.13 34.11 -12.94
C CYS A 21 -5.37 32.87 -13.44
N ASN A 22 -4.12 32.71 -13.04
CA ASN A 22 -3.48 31.41 -12.97
C ASN A 22 -3.33 31.02 -11.48
N SER A 23 -4.39 31.10 -10.72
CA SER A 23 -4.55 30.16 -9.62
C SER A 23 -4.89 28.82 -10.28
N SER A 24 -3.87 28.00 -10.49
CA SER A 24 -4.10 26.56 -10.58
C SER A 24 -4.84 26.22 -9.29
N VAL A 25 -6.17 26.13 -9.36
CA VAL A 25 -6.94 25.41 -8.36
C VAL A 25 -6.45 23.97 -8.55
N THR A 26 -5.39 23.61 -7.83
CA THR A 26 -5.06 22.20 -7.61
C THR A 26 -6.27 21.69 -6.86
N GLY A 27 -7.15 20.97 -7.57
CA GLY A 27 -8.18 20.18 -6.91
C GLY A 27 -7.51 19.31 -5.86
N PRO A 28 -8.26 18.77 -4.89
CA PRO A 28 -7.68 17.84 -3.94
C PRO A 28 -6.90 16.76 -4.71
N GLU A 29 -5.66 16.53 -4.31
CA GLU A 29 -4.82 15.51 -4.91
C GLU A 29 -5.55 14.17 -4.82
N ALA A 30 -5.54 13.40 -5.89
CA ALA A 30 -6.20 12.10 -5.89
C ALA A 30 -5.56 11.21 -4.82
N PRO A 31 -6.35 10.40 -4.09
CA PRO A 31 -5.81 9.47 -3.12
C PRO A 31 -4.77 8.52 -3.75
N VAL A 32 -3.65 8.35 -3.07
CA VAL A 32 -2.58 7.43 -3.45
C VAL A 32 -2.64 6.22 -2.54
N TYR A 33 -2.50 5.03 -3.12
CA TYR A 33 -2.48 3.75 -2.42
C TYR A 33 -1.30 2.93 -2.93
N GLU A 34 -0.29 2.76 -2.10
CA GLU A 34 0.97 2.10 -2.47
C GLU A 34 1.27 0.94 -1.52
N LEU A 35 1.98 -0.05 -2.03
CA LEU A 35 2.54 -1.14 -1.25
C LEU A 35 4.05 -1.17 -1.45
N THR A 36 4.78 -1.12 -0.36
CA THR A 36 6.21 -1.41 -0.32
C THR A 36 6.43 -2.77 0.32
N VAL A 37 7.13 -3.63 -0.40
CA VAL A 37 7.49 -4.97 0.04
C VAL A 37 8.96 -4.98 0.45
N ASP A 38 9.29 -5.71 1.50
CA ASP A 38 10.68 -5.90 1.94
C ASP A 38 11.55 -6.39 0.76
N ASN A 39 12.73 -5.83 0.61
CA ASN A 39 13.66 -6.10 -0.49
C ASN A 39 14.10 -7.57 -0.59
N ARG A 40 13.87 -8.38 0.44
CA ARG A 40 14.12 -9.83 0.41
C ARG A 40 13.19 -10.59 -0.52
N LEU A 41 12.03 -10.02 -0.89
CA LEU A 41 11.17 -10.59 -1.94
C LEU A 41 11.60 -10.16 -3.35
N GLY A 42 12.42 -9.12 -3.47
CA GLY A 42 12.81 -8.56 -4.76
C GLY A 42 11.62 -7.93 -5.52
N GLU A 43 11.80 -7.77 -6.81
CA GLU A 43 10.74 -7.33 -7.71
C GLU A 43 9.89 -8.53 -8.15
N PRO A 44 8.59 -8.33 -8.43
CA PRO A 44 7.75 -9.40 -8.94
C PRO A 44 8.24 -9.87 -10.32
N ASP A 45 8.04 -11.15 -10.59
CA ASP A 45 8.35 -11.75 -11.89
C ASP A 45 7.40 -11.24 -13.01
N GLU A 46 7.59 -11.74 -14.24
CA GLU A 46 6.78 -11.36 -15.41
C GLU A 46 5.28 -11.67 -15.28
N ASN A 47 4.90 -12.57 -14.35
CA ASN A 47 3.53 -12.90 -14.02
C ASN A 47 2.99 -12.09 -12.82
N GLY A 48 3.83 -11.26 -12.19
CA GLY A 48 3.49 -10.46 -11.03
C GLY A 48 3.66 -11.19 -9.69
N TYR A 49 4.34 -12.35 -9.66
CA TYR A 49 4.58 -13.13 -8.45
C TYR A 49 5.87 -12.68 -7.77
N TYR A 50 5.79 -12.43 -6.47
CA TYR A 50 6.97 -12.29 -5.63
C TYR A 50 7.53 -13.67 -5.28
N ARG A 51 8.85 -13.75 -5.06
CA ARG A 51 9.51 -15.00 -4.65
C ARG A 51 10.22 -14.78 -3.32
N MET A 52 9.99 -15.69 -2.40
CA MET A 52 10.61 -15.70 -1.09
C MET A 52 11.52 -16.89 -0.96
N ASP A 53 12.83 -16.64 -0.88
CA ASP A 53 13.82 -17.68 -0.60
C ASP A 53 13.70 -18.12 0.86
N MET A 54 13.38 -19.39 1.06
CA MET A 54 13.18 -20.04 2.36
C MET A 54 14.40 -20.89 2.78
N SER A 55 15.46 -20.95 1.96
CA SER A 55 16.61 -21.83 2.18
C SER A 55 17.40 -21.56 3.47
N ASP A 56 17.41 -20.29 3.91
CA ASP A 56 18.12 -19.87 5.13
C ASP A 56 17.36 -20.20 6.44
N TYR A 57 16.16 -20.79 6.34
CA TYR A 57 15.31 -21.05 7.50
C TYR A 57 15.39 -22.51 7.94
N SER A 58 15.60 -22.72 9.22
CA SER A 58 15.57 -24.05 9.84
C SER A 58 14.18 -24.40 10.35
N VAL A 59 13.94 -25.70 10.54
CA VAL A 59 12.69 -26.20 11.14
C VAL A 59 12.43 -25.48 12.48
N GLY A 60 11.21 -24.93 12.62
CA GLY A 60 10.79 -24.17 13.80
C GLY A 60 11.13 -22.67 13.76
N GLN A 61 11.75 -22.18 12.69
CA GLN A 61 11.94 -20.75 12.47
C GLN A 61 10.89 -20.21 11.51
N GLN A 62 10.44 -18.99 11.79
CA GLN A 62 9.57 -18.21 10.93
C GLN A 62 10.40 -17.13 10.24
N SER A 63 10.25 -17.00 8.94
CA SER A 63 10.78 -15.88 8.23
C SER A 63 9.81 -14.70 8.34
N LEU A 64 10.27 -13.57 8.84
CA LEU A 64 9.44 -12.39 8.96
C LEU A 64 9.81 -11.37 7.89
N ILE A 65 8.86 -11.09 7.00
CA ILE A 65 8.95 -10.05 5.98
C ILE A 65 7.98 -8.91 6.34
N ARG A 66 8.42 -7.68 6.17
CA ARG A 66 7.57 -6.51 6.38
C ARG A 66 6.89 -6.11 5.09
N PHE A 67 5.57 -5.90 5.16
CA PHE A 67 4.81 -5.15 4.17
C PHE A 67 4.43 -3.79 4.74
N THR A 68 4.62 -2.74 3.96
CA THR A 68 4.24 -1.38 4.30
C THR A 68 3.25 -0.87 3.27
N ALA A 69 2.03 -0.63 3.70
CA ALA A 69 1.02 0.05 2.89
C ALA A 69 1.09 1.55 3.19
N TYR A 70 1.00 2.37 2.16
CA TYR A 70 1.01 3.83 2.26
C TYR A 70 -0.21 4.43 1.59
N THR A 71 -0.76 5.48 2.19
CA THR A 71 -1.77 6.34 1.58
C THR A 71 -1.61 7.79 2.00
N ASN A 72 -1.91 8.72 1.10
CA ASN A 72 -2.05 10.15 1.43
C ASN A 72 -3.49 10.53 1.82
N ASN A 73 -4.42 9.57 1.87
CA ASN A 73 -5.80 9.82 2.28
C ASN A 73 -5.91 9.82 3.82
N PRO A 74 -6.15 10.99 4.47
CA PRO A 74 -6.21 11.10 5.92
C PRO A 74 -7.46 10.45 6.54
N GLU A 75 -8.44 10.01 5.74
CA GLU A 75 -9.63 9.32 6.20
C GLU A 75 -9.38 7.84 6.48
N ILE A 76 -8.29 7.28 5.91
CA ILE A 76 -7.90 5.89 6.15
C ILE A 76 -7.31 5.76 7.55
N GLN A 77 -7.92 4.91 8.37
CA GLN A 77 -7.49 4.67 9.75
C GLN A 77 -6.64 3.42 9.90
N PHE A 78 -6.90 2.39 9.10
CA PHE A 78 -6.11 1.16 9.15
C PHE A 78 -6.12 0.42 7.81
N VAL A 79 -5.15 -0.48 7.69
CA VAL A 79 -5.07 -1.44 6.59
C VAL A 79 -5.42 -2.82 7.14
N TRP A 80 -6.39 -3.45 6.51
CA TRP A 80 -6.75 -4.83 6.75
C TRP A 80 -5.86 -5.73 5.88
N TRP A 81 -5.42 -6.85 6.45
CA TRP A 81 -4.58 -7.84 5.78
C TRP A 81 -5.17 -9.22 5.94
N ASP A 82 -5.02 -10.04 4.91
CA ASP A 82 -5.37 -11.44 4.93
C ASP A 82 -4.48 -12.23 3.97
N CYS A 83 -4.48 -13.56 4.08
CA CYS A 83 -3.79 -14.41 3.13
C CYS A 83 -4.45 -15.78 3.03
N THR A 84 -4.17 -16.49 1.93
CA THR A 84 -4.70 -17.84 1.70
C THR A 84 -3.91 -18.92 2.43
N GLY A 85 -2.76 -18.58 3.01
CA GLY A 85 -1.88 -19.51 3.72
C GLY A 85 -1.99 -19.40 5.23
N TYR A 86 -1.79 -20.52 5.88
CA TYR A 86 -1.64 -20.63 7.32
C TYR A 86 -0.72 -21.81 7.64
N TRP A 87 -0.10 -21.77 8.83
CA TRP A 87 0.72 -22.89 9.32
C TRP A 87 -0.07 -23.74 10.29
N GLU A 88 -0.15 -25.03 10.02
CA GLU A 88 -0.74 -26.01 10.91
C GLU A 88 0.34 -26.84 11.62
N TYR A 89 0.18 -27.06 12.90
CA TYR A 89 0.99 -28.01 13.64
C TYR A 89 0.18 -28.72 14.71
N ASN A 90 0.56 -29.98 14.97
CA ASN A 90 -0.03 -30.79 16.04
C ASN A 90 0.83 -30.73 17.29
N HIS A 91 0.23 -30.40 18.42
CA HIS A 91 0.90 -30.45 19.72
C HIS A 91 0.04 -31.21 20.72
N MET A 92 0.59 -32.30 21.27
CA MET A 92 -0.10 -33.19 22.25
C MET A 92 -1.46 -33.73 21.76
N GLY A 93 -1.65 -33.91 20.44
CA GLY A 93 -2.88 -34.43 19.86
C GLY A 93 -3.92 -33.36 19.55
N GLU A 94 -3.61 -32.10 19.72
CA GLU A 94 -4.42 -30.96 19.31
C GLU A 94 -3.82 -30.27 18.10
N ASP A 95 -4.67 -29.91 17.13
CA ASP A 95 -4.25 -29.20 15.92
C ASP A 95 -4.37 -27.68 16.15
N PHE A 96 -3.32 -26.97 15.82
CA PHE A 96 -3.22 -25.52 15.92
C PHE A 96 -3.04 -24.91 14.54
N VAL A 97 -3.77 -23.84 14.31
CA VAL A 97 -3.67 -23.00 13.11
C VAL A 97 -3.02 -21.68 13.51
N VAL A 98 -1.89 -21.35 12.87
CA VAL A 98 -1.17 -20.11 13.13
C VAL A 98 -1.29 -19.21 11.91
N PRO A 99 -1.89 -18.01 12.04
CA PRO A 99 -1.90 -17.04 10.96
C PRO A 99 -0.46 -16.60 10.64
N ILE A 100 -0.14 -16.52 9.37
CA ILE A 100 1.19 -16.11 8.89
C ILE A 100 1.26 -14.62 8.53
N ILE A 101 0.18 -13.88 8.78
CA ILE A 101 0.11 -12.43 8.61
C ILE A 101 -0.71 -11.81 9.75
N ASN A 102 -0.36 -10.60 10.17
CA ASN A 102 -1.20 -9.85 11.12
C ASN A 102 -2.35 -9.20 10.36
N HIS A 103 -3.58 -9.43 10.82
CA HIS A 103 -4.81 -9.06 10.09
C HIS A 103 -5.08 -7.55 10.00
N SER A 104 -4.46 -6.71 10.82
CA SER A 104 -4.67 -5.26 10.76
C SER A 104 -3.47 -4.47 11.27
N SER A 105 -3.27 -3.30 10.68
CA SER A 105 -2.32 -2.30 11.16
C SER A 105 -2.89 -0.89 10.98
N TYR A 106 -2.74 -0.05 11.99
CA TYR A 106 -3.19 1.34 11.93
C TYR A 106 -2.21 2.19 11.13
N THR A 107 -2.75 3.17 10.40
CA THR A 107 -1.92 4.18 9.73
C THR A 107 -1.31 5.13 10.74
N ASP A 108 -0.05 5.43 10.55
CA ASP A 108 0.68 6.44 11.33
C ASP A 108 0.46 7.87 10.80
N ALA A 109 1.15 8.85 11.37
CA ALA A 109 1.06 10.25 10.95
C ALA A 109 1.60 10.50 9.53
N ASN A 110 2.35 9.57 8.95
CA ASN A 110 2.86 9.63 7.59
C ASN A 110 1.94 8.90 6.59
N GLY A 111 0.86 8.27 7.07
CA GLY A 111 -0.02 7.44 6.26
C GLY A 111 0.50 6.03 6.03
N GLU A 112 1.47 5.56 6.81
CA GLU A 112 2.05 4.22 6.70
C GLU A 112 1.41 3.24 7.69
N ALA A 113 1.09 2.04 7.20
CA ALA A 113 0.63 0.91 7.99
C ALA A 113 1.49 -0.32 7.71
N ASN A 114 2.06 -0.90 8.76
CA ASN A 114 3.02 -2.00 8.65
C ASN A 114 2.42 -3.31 9.15
N THR A 115 2.64 -4.40 8.42
CA THR A 115 2.36 -5.76 8.88
C THR A 115 3.57 -6.66 8.73
N MET A 116 3.54 -7.80 9.42
CA MET A 116 4.56 -8.85 9.28
C MET A 116 3.92 -10.07 8.63
N PHE A 117 4.54 -10.54 7.56
CA PHE A 117 4.24 -11.79 6.89
C PHE A 117 5.30 -12.81 7.27
N GLY A 118 4.88 -13.93 7.83
CA GLY A 118 5.80 -14.92 8.42
C GLY A 118 5.43 -16.34 8.06
N PRO A 119 5.69 -16.81 6.82
CA PRO A 119 5.50 -18.22 6.47
C PRO A 119 6.46 -19.12 7.24
N HIS A 120 6.02 -20.34 7.47
CA HIS A 120 6.85 -21.38 8.09
C HIS A 120 7.57 -22.19 7.01
N ILE A 121 8.75 -22.74 7.34
CA ILE A 121 9.57 -23.54 6.41
C ILE A 121 8.83 -24.74 5.81
N SER A 122 7.84 -25.30 6.51
CA SER A 122 7.04 -26.42 5.97
C SER A 122 6.12 -26.03 4.81
N MET A 123 6.03 -24.73 4.50
CA MET A 123 5.22 -24.20 3.39
C MET A 123 6.04 -23.99 2.12
N VAL A 124 7.31 -24.41 2.11
CA VAL A 124 8.14 -24.39 0.88
C VAL A 124 7.45 -25.14 -0.24
N GLY A 125 7.38 -24.51 -1.41
CA GLY A 125 6.64 -25.00 -2.58
C GLY A 125 5.20 -24.45 -2.69
N ASP A 126 4.67 -23.80 -1.66
CA ASP A 126 3.35 -23.20 -1.70
C ASP A 126 3.38 -21.82 -2.37
N THR A 127 2.23 -21.45 -2.92
CA THR A 127 1.94 -20.07 -3.33
C THR A 127 0.88 -19.49 -2.41
N VAL A 128 1.21 -18.38 -1.78
CA VAL A 128 0.33 -17.68 -0.84
C VAL A 128 -0.15 -16.38 -1.46
N SER A 129 -1.46 -16.24 -1.63
CA SER A 129 -2.05 -14.95 -2.01
C SER A 129 -2.22 -14.08 -0.78
N VAL A 130 -1.62 -12.90 -0.81
CA VAL A 130 -1.75 -11.86 0.21
C VAL A 130 -2.77 -10.83 -0.27
N ILE A 131 -3.74 -10.52 0.57
CA ILE A 131 -4.80 -9.55 0.30
C ILE A 131 -4.63 -8.40 1.29
N PHE A 132 -4.74 -7.17 0.82
CA PHE A 132 -4.78 -6.02 1.71
C PHE A 132 -5.76 -4.98 1.22
N GLY A 133 -6.33 -4.23 2.18
CA GLY A 133 -7.31 -3.21 1.87
C GLY A 133 -7.27 -2.05 2.85
N TYR A 134 -7.45 -0.86 2.32
CA TYR A 134 -7.50 0.39 3.09
C TYR A 134 -8.91 0.64 3.58
N VAL A 135 -9.06 0.87 4.87
CA VAL A 135 -10.34 1.01 5.55
C VAL A 135 -10.45 2.39 6.18
N ASP A 136 -11.53 3.09 5.87
CA ASP A 136 -11.79 4.44 6.37
C ASP A 136 -12.37 4.47 7.80
N SER A 137 -12.71 5.67 8.25
CA SER A 137 -13.24 5.91 9.60
C SER A 137 -14.64 5.35 9.85
N ILE A 138 -15.39 5.03 8.81
CA ILE A 138 -16.72 4.40 8.89
C ILE A 138 -16.69 2.91 8.57
N HIS A 139 -15.49 2.34 8.50
CA HIS A 139 -15.21 0.93 8.20
C HIS A 139 -15.63 0.49 6.78
N GLU A 140 -15.62 1.42 5.82
CA GLU A 140 -15.76 1.10 4.41
C GLU A 140 -14.39 0.79 3.79
N LEU A 141 -14.38 -0.20 2.88
CA LEU A 141 -13.19 -0.59 2.15
C LEU A 141 -13.02 0.31 0.92
N GLU A 142 -12.08 1.25 0.99
CA GLU A 142 -11.83 2.23 -0.06
C GLU A 142 -11.04 1.65 -1.25
N TYR A 143 -10.08 0.77 -0.96
CA TYR A 143 -9.20 0.20 -1.97
C TYR A 143 -8.65 -1.12 -1.49
N HIS A 144 -8.53 -2.10 -2.39
CA HIS A 144 -7.89 -3.38 -2.07
C HIS A 144 -7.04 -3.90 -3.24
N ARG A 145 -6.06 -4.71 -2.92
CA ARG A 145 -5.23 -5.45 -3.88
C ARG A 145 -4.94 -6.85 -3.39
N ILE A 146 -4.57 -7.70 -4.35
CA ILE A 146 -4.09 -9.07 -4.11
C ILE A 146 -2.76 -9.20 -4.85
N PHE A 147 -1.80 -9.87 -4.23
CA PHE A 147 -0.55 -10.28 -4.86
C PHE A 147 -0.12 -11.65 -4.33
N ASP A 148 0.62 -12.38 -5.12
CA ASP A 148 1.04 -13.73 -4.80
C ASP A 148 2.51 -13.79 -4.41
N VAL A 149 2.82 -14.62 -3.42
CA VAL A 149 4.18 -14.93 -2.95
C VAL A 149 4.42 -16.42 -3.10
N ILE A 150 5.41 -16.79 -3.90
CA ILE A 150 5.89 -18.17 -4.04
C ILE A 150 6.97 -18.39 -2.98
N LEU A 151 6.83 -19.45 -2.20
CA LEU A 151 7.79 -19.81 -1.16
C LEU A 151 8.76 -20.85 -1.75
N ASP A 152 9.94 -20.38 -2.17
CA ASP A 152 10.96 -21.19 -2.84
C ASP A 152 12.01 -21.75 -1.85
N GLU A 153 12.74 -22.82 -2.27
CA GLU A 153 13.97 -23.29 -1.60
C GLU A 153 15.17 -22.41 -1.94
#